data_d0baa35103df6a626ae6a4faf5b13ab6
#
_entry.id   d0baa35103df6a626ae6a4faf5b13ab6
#
_cell.length_a   1.000
_cell.length_b   1.000
_cell.length_c   1.000
_cell.angle_alpha   90.00
_cell.angle_beta   90.00
_cell.angle_gamma   90.00
#
_symmetry.space_group_name_H-M   'P 1'
#
loop_
_entity.id
_entity.type
_entity.pdbx_description
1 polymer ?
#
loop_
_entity_poly.entity_id
_entity_poly.type
_entity_poly.pdbx_seq_one_letter_code
_entity_poly.pdbx_strand_id
1 'polypeptide(L)'
;LKREIQILDDINNNVIGSNKDININEDEVGLKINKKESLIIDLDKEINDLTKLYAEKNALEGIIGDNVDATNSLIENLDVKPGYEKALDALLGDELYHSLDTKNDIHWKKVSIKEISQNLPSGCKPLSEFVDGSDVLTERLNQTGLVNKSDGEELSHKLTYGQRIVSKEGDLWRWDGLVVAAGAPG
;
A
#
# COMPACT_ATOMS: atom_id res chain seq x y z
N LEU A 1 31.66 -37.02 66.76
CA LEU A 1 32.63 -36.11 66.15
C LEU A 1 32.80 -36.35 64.62
N LYS A 2 33.20 -37.59 64.15
CA LYS A 2 33.35 -37.83 62.69
C LYS A 2 32.03 -37.68 61.90
N ARG A 3 30.93 -38.13 62.46
CA ARG A 3 29.60 -38.03 61.80
C ARG A 3 29.07 -36.59 61.76
N GLU A 4 29.39 -35.80 62.71
CA GLU A 4 29.03 -34.37 62.77
C GLU A 4 29.85 -33.54 61.77
N ILE A 5 31.11 -33.86 61.56
CA ILE A 5 31.98 -33.26 60.56
C ILE A 5 31.40 -33.56 59.16
N GLN A 6 31.03 -34.81 58.89
CA GLN A 6 30.44 -35.19 57.59
C GLN A 6 29.14 -34.46 57.32
N ILE A 7 28.27 -34.28 58.30
CA ILE A 7 27.02 -33.53 58.17
C ILE A 7 27.31 -32.04 57.87
N LEU A 8 28.30 -31.45 58.51
CA LEU A 8 28.72 -30.09 58.28
C LEU A 8 29.26 -29.90 56.87
N ASP A 9 30.07 -30.84 56.37
CA ASP A 9 30.60 -30.82 55.01
C ASP A 9 29.48 -30.93 53.96
N ASP A 10 28.50 -31.82 54.17
CA ASP A 10 27.35 -31.97 53.29
C ASP A 10 26.47 -30.70 53.25
N ILE A 11 26.23 -30.08 54.43
CA ILE A 11 25.51 -28.81 54.52
C ILE A 11 26.24 -27.71 53.78
N ASN A 12 27.55 -27.59 53.97
CA ASN A 12 28.38 -26.57 53.36
C ASN A 12 28.39 -26.72 51.84
N ASN A 13 28.51 -27.93 51.30
CA ASN A 13 28.44 -28.19 49.89
C ASN A 13 27.06 -27.84 49.30
N ASN A 14 25.96 -28.13 50.03
CA ASN A 14 24.62 -27.73 49.61
C ASN A 14 24.45 -26.20 49.58
N VAL A 15 24.95 -25.50 50.58
CA VAL A 15 24.93 -24.02 50.62
C VAL A 15 25.75 -23.42 49.45
N ILE A 16 26.91 -23.95 49.15
CA ILE A 16 27.73 -23.53 48.02
C ILE A 16 26.96 -23.76 46.70
N GLY A 17 26.34 -24.91 46.53
CA GLY A 17 25.50 -25.22 45.34
C GLY A 17 24.34 -24.25 45.21
N SER A 18 23.56 -24.04 46.27
CA SER A 18 22.42 -23.10 46.26
C SER A 18 22.84 -21.66 45.97
N ASN A 19 23.94 -21.19 46.51
CA ASN A 19 24.47 -19.85 46.22
C ASN A 19 24.87 -19.73 44.76
N LYS A 20 25.44 -20.73 44.13
CA LYS A 20 25.76 -20.75 42.73
C LYS A 20 24.50 -20.64 41.85
N ASP A 21 23.46 -21.39 42.20
CA ASP A 21 22.18 -21.38 41.50
C ASP A 21 21.47 -20.02 41.64
N ILE A 22 21.57 -19.38 42.81
CA ILE A 22 21.04 -18.03 43.05
C ILE A 22 21.77 -17.02 42.12
N ASN A 23 23.08 -17.04 42.06
CA ASN A 23 23.83 -16.12 41.21
C ASN A 23 23.47 -16.30 39.72
N ILE A 24 23.33 -17.53 39.24
CA ILE A 24 22.91 -17.81 37.87
C ILE A 24 21.52 -17.23 37.60
N ASN A 25 20.57 -17.42 38.52
CA ASN A 25 19.22 -16.89 38.38
C ASN A 25 19.19 -15.34 38.42
N GLU A 26 20.00 -14.73 39.27
CA GLU A 26 20.14 -13.25 39.34
C GLU A 26 20.67 -12.68 38.01
N ASP A 27 21.68 -13.32 37.42
CA ASP A 27 22.22 -12.93 36.10
C ASP A 27 21.16 -13.06 35.01
N GLU A 28 20.41 -14.17 34.97
CA GLU A 28 19.31 -14.37 34.01
C GLU A 28 18.20 -13.33 34.18
N VAL A 29 17.82 -13.01 35.40
CA VAL A 29 16.82 -11.98 35.70
C VAL A 29 17.34 -10.61 35.21
N GLY A 30 18.59 -10.27 35.47
CA GLY A 30 19.21 -9.05 34.97
C GLY A 30 19.15 -8.92 33.45
N LEU A 31 19.49 -9.99 32.74
CA LEU A 31 19.42 -10.02 31.28
C LEU A 31 17.97 -9.83 30.75
N LYS A 32 17.00 -10.47 31.42
CA LYS A 32 15.58 -10.33 31.05
C LYS A 32 15.05 -8.93 31.33
N ILE A 33 15.48 -8.28 32.40
CA ILE A 33 15.12 -6.90 32.72
C ILE A 33 15.66 -5.96 31.64
N ASN A 34 16.96 -6.05 31.30
CA ASN A 34 17.57 -5.22 30.28
C ASN A 34 16.89 -5.39 28.90
N LYS A 35 16.54 -6.62 28.53
CA LYS A 35 15.80 -6.88 27.30
C LYS A 35 14.39 -6.28 27.32
N LYS A 36 13.70 -6.35 28.45
CA LYS A 36 12.38 -5.75 28.63
C LYS A 36 12.46 -4.22 28.47
N GLU A 37 13.46 -3.57 29.08
CA GLU A 37 13.65 -2.13 28.97
C GLU A 37 13.92 -1.69 27.52
N SER A 38 14.77 -2.43 26.80
CA SER A 38 15.02 -2.18 25.38
C SER A 38 13.72 -2.27 24.56
N LEU A 39 12.93 -3.33 24.78
CA LEU A 39 11.66 -3.51 24.07
C LEU A 39 10.63 -2.42 24.39
N ILE A 40 10.61 -1.88 25.59
CA ILE A 40 9.75 -0.75 25.96
C ILE A 40 10.15 0.50 25.19
N ILE A 41 11.44 0.79 25.07
CA ILE A 41 11.95 1.93 24.31
C ILE A 41 11.57 1.81 22.82
N ASP A 42 11.74 0.62 22.25
CA ASP A 42 11.38 0.36 20.86
C ASP A 42 9.87 0.52 20.65
N LEU A 43 9.06 0.01 21.56
CA LEU A 43 7.60 0.14 21.52
C LEU A 43 7.14 1.62 21.61
N ASP A 44 7.72 2.39 22.51
CA ASP A 44 7.42 3.83 22.65
C ASP A 44 7.75 4.60 21.37
N LYS A 45 8.84 4.24 20.69
CA LYS A 45 9.21 4.81 19.40
C LYS A 45 8.16 4.49 18.33
N GLU A 46 7.76 3.22 18.19
CA GLU A 46 6.74 2.81 17.23
C GLU A 46 5.38 3.50 17.50
N ILE A 47 4.99 3.64 18.77
CA ILE A 47 3.76 4.36 19.14
C ILE A 47 3.84 5.84 18.74
N ASN A 48 4.99 6.48 18.93
CA ASN A 48 5.17 7.88 18.53
C ASN A 48 5.12 8.05 17.02
N ASP A 49 5.73 7.15 16.26
CA ASP A 49 5.72 7.18 14.79
C ASP A 49 4.30 6.92 14.26
N LEU A 50 3.58 5.97 14.84
CA LEU A 50 2.17 5.73 14.52
C LEU A 50 1.30 6.96 14.80
N THR A 51 1.51 7.64 15.94
CA THR A 51 0.77 8.84 16.32
C THR A 51 0.99 9.98 15.32
N LYS A 52 2.22 10.15 14.82
CA LYS A 52 2.52 11.13 13.76
C LYS A 52 1.79 10.80 12.47
N LEU A 53 1.81 9.54 12.04
CA LEU A 53 1.11 9.10 10.82
C LEU A 53 -0.41 9.32 10.93
N TYR A 54 -1.00 9.06 12.09
CA TYR A 54 -2.42 9.38 12.33
C TYR A 54 -2.72 10.88 12.29
N ALA A 55 -1.83 11.72 12.81
CA ALA A 55 -1.98 13.16 12.74
C ALA A 55 -1.87 13.68 11.30
N GLU A 56 -0.92 13.16 10.52
CA GLU A 56 -0.79 13.47 9.09
C GLU A 56 -2.02 13.01 8.30
N LYS A 57 -2.49 11.80 8.53
CA LYS A 57 -3.72 11.28 7.91
C LYS A 57 -4.90 12.20 8.19
N ASN A 58 -5.15 12.55 9.44
CA ASN A 58 -6.27 13.41 9.82
C ASN A 58 -6.14 14.84 9.25
N ALA A 59 -4.92 15.37 9.14
CA ALA A 59 -4.67 16.66 8.50
C ALA A 59 -4.98 16.62 7.00
N LEU A 60 -4.57 15.56 6.31
CA LEU A 60 -4.86 15.34 4.89
C LEU A 60 -6.37 15.14 4.66
N GLU A 61 -7.04 14.34 5.49
CA GLU A 61 -8.50 14.16 5.44
C GLU A 61 -9.24 15.49 5.64
N GLY A 62 -8.76 16.36 6.53
CA GLY A 62 -9.32 17.71 6.72
C GLY A 62 -9.10 18.65 5.54
N ILE A 63 -8.03 18.47 4.74
CA ILE A 63 -7.75 19.24 3.54
C ILE A 63 -8.60 18.76 2.36
N ILE A 64 -8.81 17.46 2.25
CA ILE A 64 -9.64 16.83 1.20
C ILE A 64 -11.12 17.21 1.38
N GLY A 65 -11.52 17.63 2.57
CA GLY A 65 -12.86 18.12 2.90
C GLY A 65 -13.88 16.99 3.12
N ASP A 66 -14.94 17.32 3.85
CA ASP A 66 -16.08 16.41 4.17
C ASP A 66 -16.89 15.93 2.93
N ASN A 67 -16.43 16.19 1.72
CA ASN A 67 -17.11 15.91 0.47
C ASN A 67 -16.79 14.55 -0.16
N VAL A 68 -15.91 13.77 0.42
CA VAL A 68 -15.74 12.38 0.00
C VAL A 68 -16.54 11.52 0.96
N ASP A 69 -17.82 11.30 0.63
CA ASP A 69 -18.56 10.14 1.13
C ASP A 69 -17.78 8.90 0.64
N ALA A 70 -16.77 8.49 1.44
CA ALA A 70 -15.85 7.40 1.10
C ALA A 70 -16.58 6.06 0.93
N THR A 71 -17.82 5.98 1.41
CA THR A 71 -18.69 4.82 1.28
C THR A 71 -19.30 4.77 -0.11
N ASN A 72 -18.66 4.11 -1.04
CA ASN A 72 -19.05 3.86 -2.43
C ASN A 72 -18.24 4.67 -3.48
N SER A 73 -16.98 4.91 -3.18
CA SER A 73 -16.04 5.45 -4.18
C SER A 73 -15.70 4.41 -5.26
N LEU A 74 -15.29 4.89 -6.43
CA LEU A 74 -14.93 3.98 -7.53
C LEU A 74 -13.81 3.00 -7.11
N ILE A 75 -12.77 3.48 -6.40
CA ILE A 75 -11.62 2.64 -6.00
C ILE A 75 -12.02 1.45 -5.12
N GLU A 76 -13.05 1.60 -4.28
CA GLU A 76 -13.53 0.50 -3.42
C GLU A 76 -14.20 -0.63 -4.21
N ASN A 77 -14.60 -0.34 -5.44
CA ASN A 77 -15.32 -1.26 -6.31
C ASN A 77 -14.43 -1.82 -7.44
N LEU A 78 -13.11 -1.58 -7.38
CA LEU A 78 -12.16 -2.08 -8.37
C LEU A 78 -11.31 -3.22 -7.80
N ASP A 79 -11.09 -4.22 -8.62
CA ASP A 79 -10.10 -5.28 -8.39
C ASP A 79 -8.96 -5.10 -9.39
N VAL A 80 -7.78 -4.76 -8.88
CA VAL A 80 -6.59 -4.47 -9.68
C VAL A 80 -5.59 -5.58 -9.51
N LYS A 81 -5.15 -6.18 -10.59
CA LYS A 81 -4.07 -7.19 -10.52
C LYS A 81 -2.80 -6.59 -9.93
N PRO A 82 -2.08 -7.32 -9.05
CA PRO A 82 -0.86 -6.82 -8.43
C PRO A 82 0.17 -6.29 -9.43
N GLY A 83 0.67 -5.08 -9.18
CA GLY A 83 1.67 -4.39 -9.99
C GLY A 83 1.10 -3.51 -11.11
N TYR A 84 -0.22 -3.31 -11.16
CA TYR A 84 -0.89 -2.43 -12.13
C TYR A 84 -1.54 -1.20 -11.48
N GLU A 85 -1.40 -1.04 -10.18
CA GLU A 85 -1.97 0.05 -9.39
C GLU A 85 -1.49 1.42 -9.89
N LYS A 86 -0.20 1.54 -10.21
CA LYS A 86 0.39 2.79 -10.74
C LYS A 86 -0.11 3.13 -12.14
N ALA A 87 -0.37 2.14 -12.97
CA ALA A 87 -0.95 2.35 -14.30
C ALA A 87 -2.39 2.86 -14.19
N LEU A 88 -3.16 2.32 -13.25
CA LEU A 88 -4.52 2.78 -12.98
C LEU A 88 -4.53 4.19 -12.39
N ASP A 89 -3.65 4.48 -11.45
CA ASP A 89 -3.48 5.79 -10.84
C ASP A 89 -3.10 6.86 -11.90
N ALA A 90 -2.14 6.55 -12.77
CA ALA A 90 -1.76 7.44 -13.88
C ALA A 90 -2.91 7.71 -14.86
N LEU A 91 -3.83 6.74 -15.03
CA LEU A 91 -5.01 6.89 -15.89
C LEU A 91 -6.08 7.78 -15.27
N LEU A 92 -6.37 7.61 -13.99
CA LEU A 92 -7.55 8.14 -13.32
C LEU A 92 -7.22 9.20 -12.25
N GLY A 93 -6.08 9.07 -11.56
CA GLY A 93 -5.72 9.99 -10.47
C GLY A 93 -6.84 10.18 -9.47
N ASP A 94 -7.18 11.43 -9.17
CA ASP A 94 -8.24 11.80 -8.22
C ASP A 94 -9.64 11.30 -8.61
N GLU A 95 -9.85 10.98 -9.90
CA GLU A 95 -11.14 10.45 -10.36
C GLU A 95 -11.48 9.08 -9.73
N LEU A 96 -10.47 8.35 -9.21
CA LEU A 96 -10.64 7.09 -8.47
C LEU A 96 -11.49 7.25 -7.19
N TYR A 97 -11.42 8.42 -6.58
CA TYR A 97 -12.08 8.69 -5.31
C TYR A 97 -13.51 9.26 -5.48
N HIS A 98 -13.96 9.50 -6.73
CA HIS A 98 -15.31 9.96 -6.98
C HIS A 98 -16.34 8.85 -6.77
N SER A 99 -17.52 9.27 -6.33
CA SER A 99 -18.62 8.38 -5.95
C SER A 99 -19.26 7.66 -7.15
N LEU A 100 -19.78 6.46 -6.90
CA LEU A 100 -20.71 5.76 -7.79
C LEU A 100 -22.17 6.11 -7.51
N ASP A 101 -22.48 6.83 -6.42
CA ASP A 101 -23.84 7.30 -6.15
C ASP A 101 -24.15 8.55 -6.96
N THR A 102 -25.14 8.42 -7.83
CA THR A 102 -25.60 9.49 -8.74
C THR A 102 -26.26 10.68 -8.03
N LYS A 103 -26.43 10.61 -6.71
CA LYS A 103 -26.92 11.73 -5.89
C LYS A 103 -25.82 12.74 -5.53
N ASN A 104 -24.56 12.35 -5.64
CA ASN A 104 -23.43 13.23 -5.38
C ASN A 104 -23.21 14.17 -6.57
N ASP A 105 -22.76 15.39 -6.30
CA ASP A 105 -22.50 16.41 -7.34
C ASP A 105 -21.44 15.94 -8.34
N ILE A 106 -20.42 15.19 -7.87
CA ILE A 106 -19.40 14.56 -8.70
C ILE A 106 -19.55 13.05 -8.55
N HIS A 107 -19.92 12.40 -9.62
CA HIS A 107 -20.15 10.96 -9.61
C HIS A 107 -19.86 10.30 -10.96
N TRP A 108 -19.52 9.04 -10.90
CA TRP A 108 -19.41 8.20 -12.09
C TRP A 108 -20.80 7.72 -12.54
N LYS A 109 -21.02 7.72 -13.85
CA LYS A 109 -22.24 7.23 -14.46
C LYS A 109 -21.88 6.25 -15.58
N LYS A 110 -22.55 5.10 -15.61
CA LYS A 110 -22.43 4.16 -16.72
C LYS A 110 -22.95 4.81 -18.01
N VAL A 111 -22.11 4.84 -19.02
CA VAL A 111 -22.44 5.32 -20.36
C VAL A 111 -22.34 4.14 -21.32
N SER A 112 -23.41 3.91 -22.11
CA SER A 112 -23.37 2.94 -23.19
C SER A 112 -22.94 3.65 -24.47
N ILE A 113 -21.71 3.44 -24.90
CA ILE A 113 -21.20 3.97 -26.16
C ILE A 113 -21.54 2.96 -27.26
N LYS A 114 -22.31 3.38 -28.24
CA LYS A 114 -22.86 2.46 -29.26
C LYS A 114 -21.84 2.02 -30.32
N GLU A 115 -20.77 2.77 -30.51
CA GLU A 115 -19.72 2.47 -31.49
C GLU A 115 -18.36 2.94 -30.99
N ILE A 116 -17.58 2.04 -30.41
CA ILE A 116 -16.13 2.22 -30.31
C ILE A 116 -15.52 1.34 -31.40
N SER A 117 -15.22 1.94 -32.52
CA SER A 117 -14.75 1.21 -33.70
C SER A 117 -13.22 1.23 -33.87
N GLN A 118 -12.47 1.74 -32.89
CA GLN A 118 -11.03 1.88 -33.04
C GLN A 118 -10.28 0.96 -32.07
N ASN A 119 -9.53 0.02 -32.64
CA ASN A 119 -8.65 -0.83 -31.87
C ASN A 119 -7.47 -0.04 -31.34
N LEU A 120 -6.96 -0.42 -30.17
CA LEU A 120 -5.69 0.08 -29.67
C LEU A 120 -4.56 -0.22 -30.67
N PRO A 121 -3.49 0.59 -30.71
CA PRO A 121 -2.32 0.31 -31.53
C PRO A 121 -1.77 -1.09 -31.28
N SER A 122 -1.27 -1.72 -32.34
CA SER A 122 -0.65 -3.06 -32.23
C SER A 122 0.51 -3.00 -31.24
N GLY A 123 0.55 -3.95 -30.30
CA GLY A 123 1.53 -4.00 -29.20
C GLY A 123 0.98 -3.49 -27.85
N CYS A 124 -0.19 -2.85 -27.84
CA CYS A 124 -0.87 -2.49 -26.61
C CYS A 124 -1.82 -3.60 -26.14
N LYS A 125 -1.86 -3.86 -24.84
CA LYS A 125 -2.89 -4.69 -24.21
C LYS A 125 -3.89 -3.77 -23.52
N PRO A 126 -5.20 -3.98 -23.69
CA PRO A 126 -6.18 -3.14 -23.01
C PRO A 126 -6.06 -3.26 -21.48
N LEU A 127 -6.16 -2.15 -20.78
CA LEU A 127 -6.02 -2.12 -19.32
C LEU A 127 -7.16 -2.89 -18.64
N SER A 128 -8.29 -3.09 -19.32
CA SER A 128 -9.40 -3.95 -18.88
C SER A 128 -9.02 -5.42 -18.66
N GLU A 129 -7.89 -5.89 -19.18
CA GLU A 129 -7.38 -7.24 -18.86
C GLU A 129 -6.79 -7.32 -17.45
N PHE A 130 -6.51 -6.19 -16.82
CA PHE A 130 -5.78 -6.08 -15.56
C PHE A 130 -6.57 -5.40 -14.43
N VAL A 131 -7.71 -4.81 -14.76
CA VAL A 131 -8.58 -4.10 -13.82
C VAL A 131 -10.02 -4.54 -14.05
N ASP A 132 -10.62 -5.08 -13.01
CA ASP A 132 -12.01 -5.55 -12.99
C ASP A 132 -12.82 -4.76 -11.93
N GLY A 133 -14.14 -4.94 -11.90
CA GLY A 133 -15.02 -4.57 -10.79
C GLY A 133 -15.99 -3.43 -11.06
N SER A 134 -15.78 -2.55 -12.02
CA SER A 134 -16.73 -1.48 -12.29
C SER A 134 -17.10 -1.29 -13.77
N ASP A 135 -18.38 -1.49 -14.04
CA ASP A 135 -18.98 -1.32 -15.38
C ASP A 135 -18.84 0.12 -15.93
N VAL A 136 -18.68 1.12 -15.05
CA VAL A 136 -18.59 2.52 -15.48
C VAL A 136 -17.27 2.83 -16.18
N LEU A 137 -16.22 2.03 -15.93
CA LEU A 137 -14.90 2.19 -16.53
C LEU A 137 -14.65 1.33 -17.77
N THR A 138 -15.54 0.41 -18.10
CA THR A 138 -15.30 -0.60 -19.15
C THR A 138 -14.77 0.04 -20.43
N GLU A 139 -15.42 1.08 -20.92
CA GLU A 139 -15.05 1.75 -22.17
C GLU A 139 -13.70 2.48 -22.05
N ARG A 140 -13.47 3.13 -20.93
CA ARG A 140 -12.20 3.84 -20.67
C ARG A 140 -11.03 2.88 -20.57
N LEU A 141 -11.20 1.76 -19.88
CA LEU A 141 -10.17 0.72 -19.74
C LEU A 141 -9.89 0.01 -21.07
N ASN A 142 -10.94 -0.23 -21.91
CA ASN A 142 -10.77 -0.82 -23.23
C ASN A 142 -10.03 0.11 -24.21
N GLN A 143 -10.14 1.43 -24.04
CA GLN A 143 -9.47 2.44 -24.85
C GLN A 143 -8.15 2.94 -24.22
N THR A 144 -7.70 2.28 -23.15
CA THR A 144 -6.40 2.54 -22.53
C THR A 144 -5.51 1.32 -22.71
N GLY A 145 -4.40 1.49 -23.45
CA GLY A 145 -3.42 0.44 -23.69
C GLY A 145 -2.34 0.39 -22.62
N LEU A 146 -2.01 -0.80 -22.13
CA LEU A 146 -0.80 -1.03 -21.36
C LEU A 146 0.36 -1.31 -22.29
N VAL A 147 1.48 -0.64 -22.06
CA VAL A 147 2.72 -0.74 -22.85
C VAL A 147 3.95 -0.85 -21.97
N ASN A 148 5.07 -1.28 -22.53
CA ASN A 148 6.35 -1.07 -21.86
C ASN A 148 6.73 0.42 -21.97
N LYS A 149 7.39 0.96 -20.95
CA LYS A 149 7.84 2.35 -20.93
C LYS A 149 8.67 2.72 -22.14
N SER A 150 9.54 1.81 -22.63
CA SER A 150 10.37 2.01 -23.82
C SER A 150 9.60 2.28 -25.11
N ASP A 151 8.38 1.72 -25.19
CA ASP A 151 7.57 1.71 -26.41
C ASP A 151 6.54 2.85 -26.42
N GLY A 152 6.36 3.53 -25.25
CA GLY A 152 5.32 4.52 -25.02
C GLY A 152 5.38 5.69 -26.00
N GLU A 153 6.54 6.26 -26.20
CA GLU A 153 6.71 7.41 -27.11
C GLU A 153 6.35 7.04 -28.57
N GLU A 154 6.87 5.93 -29.11
CA GLU A 154 6.55 5.48 -30.45
C GLU A 154 5.07 5.17 -30.65
N LEU A 155 4.46 4.48 -29.66
CA LEU A 155 3.07 4.07 -29.73
C LEU A 155 2.11 5.24 -29.52
N SER A 156 2.52 6.29 -28.82
CA SER A 156 1.72 7.49 -28.61
C SER A 156 1.32 8.18 -29.91
N HIS A 157 2.19 8.18 -30.92
CA HIS A 157 1.93 8.73 -32.25
C HIS A 157 0.87 7.95 -33.07
N LYS A 158 0.52 6.76 -32.60
CA LYS A 158 -0.48 5.88 -33.26
C LYS A 158 -1.85 5.96 -32.57
N LEU A 159 -1.96 6.76 -31.49
CA LEU A 159 -3.20 6.93 -30.76
C LEU A 159 -4.23 7.73 -31.55
N THR A 160 -5.48 7.33 -31.39
CA THR A 160 -6.64 8.00 -31.98
C THR A 160 -7.49 8.64 -30.87
N TYR A 161 -8.51 9.39 -31.26
CA TYR A 161 -9.36 10.15 -30.35
C TYR A 161 -9.84 9.32 -29.14
N GLY A 162 -9.58 9.84 -27.94
CA GLY A 162 -9.98 9.22 -26.68
C GLY A 162 -9.01 8.18 -26.16
N GLN A 163 -8.10 7.69 -27.00
CA GLN A 163 -7.13 6.65 -26.60
C GLN A 163 -6.01 7.21 -25.73
N ARG A 164 -5.50 6.32 -24.88
CA ARG A 164 -4.36 6.57 -24.00
C ARG A 164 -3.52 5.30 -23.92
N ILE A 165 -2.27 5.45 -23.54
CA ILE A 165 -1.42 4.33 -23.15
C ILE A 165 -0.74 4.66 -21.83
N VAL A 166 -0.55 3.64 -21.02
CA VAL A 166 0.10 3.74 -19.70
C VAL A 166 1.17 2.67 -19.56
N SER A 167 2.22 2.97 -18.81
CA SER A 167 3.20 1.97 -18.40
C SER A 167 2.86 1.41 -17.00
N LYS A 168 3.45 0.27 -16.63
CA LYS A 168 3.36 -0.26 -15.27
C LYS A 168 3.97 0.68 -14.22
N GLU A 169 4.96 1.46 -14.63
CA GLU A 169 5.65 2.42 -13.78
C GLU A 169 4.79 3.65 -13.47
N GLY A 170 3.72 3.90 -14.27
CA GLY A 170 2.82 5.03 -14.13
C GLY A 170 3.09 6.18 -15.09
N ASP A 171 3.79 5.93 -16.22
CA ASP A 171 3.85 6.91 -17.30
C ASP A 171 2.53 6.88 -18.07
N LEU A 172 2.09 8.03 -18.58
CA LEU A 172 0.87 8.21 -19.38
C LEU A 172 1.16 9.00 -20.65
N TRP A 173 0.64 8.54 -21.77
CA TRP A 173 0.60 9.26 -23.05
C TRP A 173 -0.86 9.32 -23.54
N ARG A 174 -1.26 10.49 -23.98
CA ARG A 174 -2.62 10.73 -24.48
C ARG A 174 -2.61 11.09 -25.96
N TRP A 175 -3.72 10.78 -26.63
CA TRP A 175 -3.95 11.08 -28.03
C TRP A 175 -3.83 12.58 -28.37
N ASP A 176 -4.09 13.47 -27.43
CA ASP A 176 -4.03 14.94 -27.58
C ASP A 176 -2.64 15.53 -27.27
N GLY A 177 -1.63 14.68 -27.08
CA GLY A 177 -0.24 15.08 -26.90
C GLY A 177 0.18 15.31 -25.45
N LEU A 178 -0.70 15.11 -24.46
CA LEU A 178 -0.29 15.15 -23.05
C LEU A 178 0.57 13.92 -22.74
N VAL A 179 1.73 14.17 -22.13
CA VAL A 179 2.61 13.14 -21.57
C VAL A 179 2.84 13.44 -20.10
N VAL A 180 2.65 12.43 -19.26
CA VAL A 180 2.92 12.51 -17.82
C VAL A 180 3.93 11.42 -17.48
N ALA A 181 5.08 11.80 -16.94
CA ALA A 181 6.09 10.84 -16.50
C ALA A 181 5.70 10.21 -15.16
N ALA A 182 6.08 8.96 -14.95
CA ALA A 182 5.88 8.28 -13.69
C ALA A 182 6.44 9.10 -12.51
N GLY A 183 5.61 9.32 -11.47
CA GLY A 183 5.98 10.09 -10.28
C GLY A 183 6.00 11.61 -10.49
N ALA A 184 5.46 12.13 -11.60
CA ALA A 184 5.22 13.56 -11.74
C ALA A 184 4.25 14.04 -10.65
N PRO A 185 4.49 15.23 -10.06
CA PRO A 185 3.53 15.79 -9.09
C PRO A 185 2.21 16.09 -9.82
N GLY A 186 1.10 15.69 -9.20
CA GLY A 186 -0.25 15.97 -9.68
C GLY A 186 -0.69 17.40 -9.46
#